data_c1cedf6c7d8fd79972c4d9ff27dc4e61
#
_entry.id   c1cedf6c7d8fd79972c4d9ff27dc4e61
#
_cell.length_a   1.000
_cell.length_b   1.000
_cell.length_c   1.000
_cell.angle_alpha   90.00
_cell.angle_beta   90.00
_cell.angle_gamma   90.00
#
_symmetry.space_group_name_H-M   'P 1'
#
loop_
_entity.id
_entity.type
_entity.pdbx_description
1 polymer ?
#
loop_
_entity_poly.entity_id
_entity_poly.type
_entity_poly.pdbx_seq_one_letter_code
_entity_poly.pdbx_strand_id
1 'polypeptide(L)'
;LVEKSLRFRGADMENDSQKLLRSLPSVHEALERLGQDEEFSLFFANKAGVKRLTRCVQAALQSIRSEIMQGGLSQISGAGARPESELAAYIWRLAADKLRQQLAQPQTSLRRVINATGVILHTNCGRAVLAPEVAGFVAQQASSYSNLELDLANGERGSRYGHVEGLLCALTGAEAAMVVNNNAAAVLLVMNTLAQGKEVIVSRGELVEVGGSFRIPEVLKAGGARLVEVGTTNKTWLKDYAAAITPETALLLKVHTSNYRIEGFTHSVAARDLAELGAQAGLPVVEDLGSGSIFDGAELGLPPEPTLRQSVAAGLDLVTCSGDKLLGGPQAGIILGKRPYIEKLRHNQLTRALRIDKLTLAALEATLRLYERGEEETIPVWRMLRAKAEDLQAEAEWLRAGLAGGAKVAAEVRRDFSQVGGGAWPTAALPTWACAIRPLTGSVTELEQFLRQGPVPILARIHKDWILLDPRTLLEGDREEIVRRMQSWQAG
;
A
#
# COMPACT_ATOMS: atom_id res chain seq x y z
N LEU A 1 -24.26 -49.55 -23.49
CA LEU A 1 -23.86 -49.88 -22.10
C LEU A 1 -23.17 -48.66 -21.42
N VAL A 2 -22.38 -47.88 -22.12
CA VAL A 2 -21.69 -46.68 -21.57
C VAL A 2 -22.67 -45.55 -21.27
N GLU A 3 -23.67 -45.28 -22.10
CA GLU A 3 -24.70 -44.26 -21.86
C GLU A 3 -25.64 -44.60 -20.69
N LYS A 4 -25.96 -45.88 -20.44
CA LYS A 4 -26.71 -46.30 -19.27
C LYS A 4 -25.92 -46.14 -17.96
N SER A 5 -24.59 -46.37 -17.99
CA SER A 5 -23.70 -46.21 -16.85
C SER A 5 -23.52 -44.71 -16.44
N LEU A 6 -23.51 -43.79 -17.42
CA LEU A 6 -23.42 -42.34 -17.17
C LEU A 6 -24.73 -41.76 -16.62
N ARG A 7 -25.92 -42.26 -17.06
CA ARG A 7 -27.20 -41.83 -16.50
C ARG A 7 -27.44 -42.37 -15.07
N PHE A 8 -26.97 -43.57 -14.73
CA PHE A 8 -27.05 -44.07 -13.35
C PHE A 8 -26.16 -43.29 -12.38
N ARG A 9 -24.92 -42.91 -12.78
CA ARG A 9 -24.02 -42.07 -11.95
C ARG A 9 -24.55 -40.66 -11.72
N GLY A 10 -25.23 -40.06 -12.71
CA GLY A 10 -25.86 -38.74 -12.57
C GLY A 10 -27.05 -38.74 -11.61
N ALA A 11 -27.89 -39.76 -11.64
CA ALA A 11 -29.04 -39.85 -10.75
C ALA A 11 -28.66 -40.17 -9.29
N ASP A 12 -27.59 -40.94 -9.06
CA ASP A 12 -27.07 -41.22 -7.73
C ASP A 12 -26.37 -39.98 -7.12
N MET A 13 -25.66 -39.19 -7.89
CA MET A 13 -25.03 -37.93 -7.44
C MET A 13 -26.08 -36.85 -7.09
N GLU A 14 -27.17 -36.78 -7.84
CA GLU A 14 -28.29 -35.85 -7.57
C GLU A 14 -29.03 -36.21 -6.28
N ASN A 15 -29.21 -37.51 -6.02
CA ASN A 15 -29.84 -38.04 -4.79
C ASN A 15 -28.91 -37.82 -3.55
N ASP A 16 -27.62 -38.01 -3.69
CA ASP A 16 -26.63 -37.78 -2.62
C ASP A 16 -26.55 -36.30 -2.24
N SER A 17 -26.50 -35.38 -3.22
CA SER A 17 -26.53 -33.95 -2.98
C SER A 17 -27.81 -33.48 -2.28
N GLN A 18 -28.96 -34.03 -2.63
CA GLN A 18 -30.25 -33.74 -1.97
C GLN A 18 -30.27 -34.21 -0.51
N LYS A 19 -29.71 -35.38 -0.21
CA LYS A 19 -29.61 -35.88 1.17
C LYS A 19 -28.68 -35.02 2.01
N LEU A 20 -27.52 -34.61 1.49
CA LEU A 20 -26.59 -33.71 2.16
C LEU A 20 -27.24 -32.34 2.44
N LEU A 21 -27.98 -31.77 1.48
CA LEU A 21 -28.71 -30.51 1.68
C LEU A 21 -29.78 -30.60 2.77
N ARG A 22 -30.47 -31.72 2.87
CA ARG A 22 -31.45 -31.97 3.94
C ARG A 22 -30.82 -32.14 5.32
N SER A 23 -29.56 -32.58 5.38
CA SER A 23 -28.83 -32.76 6.63
C SER A 23 -28.22 -31.43 7.15
N LEU A 24 -28.34 -30.34 6.40
CA LEU A 24 -27.90 -29.01 6.86
C LEU A 24 -28.83 -28.49 7.95
N PRO A 25 -28.33 -28.12 9.14
CA PRO A 25 -29.20 -27.55 10.17
C PRO A 25 -29.72 -26.17 9.73
N SER A 26 -30.86 -25.78 10.25
CA SER A 26 -31.27 -24.37 10.17
C SER A 26 -30.39 -23.50 11.02
N VAL A 27 -30.39 -22.20 10.75
CA VAL A 27 -29.60 -21.24 11.56
C VAL A 27 -30.02 -21.25 13.02
N HIS A 28 -31.33 -21.48 13.28
CA HIS A 28 -31.89 -21.57 14.62
C HIS A 28 -31.37 -22.79 15.37
N GLU A 29 -31.47 -23.98 14.78
CA GLU A 29 -30.92 -25.21 15.35
C GLU A 29 -29.41 -25.15 15.59
N ALA A 30 -28.69 -24.52 14.68
CA ALA A 30 -27.24 -24.31 14.84
C ALA A 30 -26.95 -23.42 16.05
N LEU A 31 -27.67 -22.31 16.22
CA LEU A 31 -27.51 -21.41 17.38
C LEU A 31 -27.90 -22.09 18.69
N GLU A 32 -28.96 -22.91 18.73
CA GLU A 32 -29.34 -23.68 19.93
C GLU A 32 -28.26 -24.67 20.35
N ARG A 33 -27.65 -25.39 19.39
CA ARG A 33 -26.56 -26.31 19.66
C ARG A 33 -25.32 -25.59 20.20
N LEU A 34 -24.97 -24.44 19.59
CA LEU A 34 -23.85 -23.61 20.02
C LEU A 34 -24.08 -22.98 21.41
N GLY A 35 -25.32 -22.71 21.78
CA GLY A 35 -25.67 -22.20 23.10
C GLY A 35 -25.43 -23.20 24.24
N GLN A 36 -25.31 -24.50 23.91
CA GLN A 36 -24.97 -25.57 24.86
C GLN A 36 -23.46 -25.82 24.97
N ASP A 37 -22.64 -25.17 24.12
CA ASP A 37 -21.19 -25.35 24.08
C ASP A 37 -20.52 -24.17 24.79
N GLU A 38 -19.72 -24.47 25.82
CA GLU A 38 -19.01 -23.47 26.62
C GLU A 38 -18.09 -22.58 25.78
N GLU A 39 -17.53 -23.13 24.68
CA GLU A 39 -16.66 -22.39 23.75
C GLU A 39 -17.36 -21.12 23.20
N PHE A 40 -18.68 -21.17 23.00
CA PHE A 40 -19.43 -20.07 22.40
C PHE A 40 -20.21 -19.23 23.42
N SER A 41 -20.14 -19.54 24.71
CA SER A 41 -20.91 -18.89 25.78
C SER A 41 -20.76 -17.35 25.80
N LEU A 42 -19.56 -16.83 25.54
CA LEU A 42 -19.28 -15.40 25.49
C LEU A 42 -20.07 -14.67 24.38
N PHE A 43 -20.44 -15.37 23.29
CA PHE A 43 -21.24 -14.76 22.23
C PHE A 43 -22.70 -14.58 22.64
N PHE A 44 -23.20 -15.39 23.55
CA PHE A 44 -24.57 -15.29 24.07
C PHE A 44 -24.71 -14.29 25.20
N ALA A 45 -23.60 -13.75 25.73
CA ALA A 45 -23.60 -12.78 26.83
C ALA A 45 -24.27 -11.43 26.47
N ASN A 46 -24.35 -11.08 25.18
CA ASN A 46 -24.95 -9.82 24.74
C ASN A 46 -25.51 -9.90 23.31
N LYS A 47 -26.43 -8.98 22.97
CA LYS A 47 -27.08 -8.93 21.64
C LYS A 47 -26.10 -8.80 20.47
N ALA A 48 -24.97 -8.11 20.65
CA ALA A 48 -23.96 -7.92 19.59
C ALA A 48 -23.23 -9.25 19.31
N GLY A 49 -22.89 -10.00 20.35
CA GLY A 49 -22.31 -11.34 20.25
C GLY A 49 -23.22 -12.30 19.51
N VAL A 50 -24.51 -12.38 19.91
CA VAL A 50 -25.51 -13.22 19.23
C VAL A 50 -25.65 -12.84 17.74
N LYS A 51 -25.74 -11.55 17.43
CA LYS A 51 -25.82 -11.07 16.05
C LYS A 51 -24.57 -11.43 15.23
N ARG A 52 -23.39 -11.36 15.86
CA ARG A 52 -22.13 -11.79 15.25
C ARG A 52 -22.14 -13.29 14.95
N LEU A 53 -22.44 -14.10 15.95
CA LEU A 53 -22.49 -15.55 15.83
C LEU A 53 -23.49 -15.97 14.74
N THR A 54 -24.69 -15.37 14.72
CA THR A 54 -25.71 -15.63 13.69
C THR A 54 -25.17 -15.38 12.28
N ARG A 55 -24.47 -14.28 12.04
CA ARG A 55 -23.88 -13.99 10.71
C ARG A 55 -22.81 -15.02 10.31
N CYS A 56 -21.96 -15.43 11.26
CA CYS A 56 -20.93 -16.43 10.99
C CYS A 56 -21.55 -17.80 10.71
N VAL A 57 -22.59 -18.20 11.45
CA VAL A 57 -23.37 -19.43 11.19
C VAL A 57 -24.01 -19.40 9.80
N GLN A 58 -24.66 -18.29 9.43
CA GLN A 58 -25.24 -18.13 8.09
C GLN A 58 -24.19 -18.28 6.99
N ALA A 59 -23.02 -17.65 7.15
CA ALA A 59 -21.94 -17.73 6.18
C ALA A 59 -21.35 -19.15 6.09
N ALA A 60 -21.14 -19.84 7.22
CA ALA A 60 -20.64 -21.20 7.25
C ALA A 60 -21.60 -22.17 6.55
N LEU A 61 -22.89 -22.10 6.87
CA LEU A 61 -23.92 -22.94 6.24
C LEU A 61 -24.08 -22.64 4.74
N GLN A 62 -24.00 -21.38 4.34
CA GLN A 62 -24.04 -20.99 2.93
C GLN A 62 -22.82 -21.51 2.16
N SER A 63 -21.62 -21.47 2.75
CA SER A 63 -20.41 -22.06 2.16
C SER A 63 -20.57 -23.55 1.92
N ILE A 64 -21.06 -24.31 2.92
CA ILE A 64 -21.27 -25.75 2.79
C ILE A 64 -22.34 -26.05 1.73
N ARG A 65 -23.44 -25.27 1.70
CA ARG A 65 -24.47 -25.40 0.67
C ARG A 65 -23.89 -25.23 -0.73
N SER A 66 -23.03 -24.22 -0.93
CA SER A 66 -22.37 -23.97 -2.21
C SER A 66 -21.44 -25.13 -2.60
N GLU A 67 -20.68 -25.67 -1.67
CA GLU A 67 -19.79 -26.82 -1.90
C GLU A 67 -20.58 -28.09 -2.27
N ILE A 68 -21.72 -28.36 -1.61
CA ILE A 68 -22.59 -29.46 -1.98
C ILE A 68 -23.13 -29.28 -3.41
N MET A 69 -23.60 -28.07 -3.75
CA MET A 69 -24.15 -27.75 -5.08
C MET A 69 -23.11 -27.85 -6.20
N GLN A 70 -21.83 -27.58 -5.90
CA GLN A 70 -20.71 -27.70 -6.84
C GLN A 70 -20.13 -29.11 -6.93
N GLY A 71 -20.73 -30.09 -6.20
CA GLY A 71 -20.26 -31.48 -6.19
C GLY A 71 -18.99 -31.71 -5.35
N GLY A 72 -18.49 -30.70 -4.66
CA GLY A 72 -17.23 -30.76 -3.89
C GLY A 72 -17.29 -31.71 -2.68
N LEU A 73 -18.48 -32.02 -2.14
CA LEU A 73 -18.68 -32.98 -1.06
C LEU A 73 -19.16 -34.36 -1.57
N SER A 74 -19.36 -34.53 -2.87
CA SER A 74 -19.72 -35.83 -3.49
C SER A 74 -18.60 -36.88 -3.39
N GLN A 75 -17.39 -36.49 -3.00
CA GLN A 75 -16.29 -37.42 -2.67
C GLN A 75 -16.50 -38.19 -1.35
N ILE A 76 -17.58 -37.92 -0.60
CA ILE A 76 -18.01 -38.82 0.44
C ILE A 76 -18.67 -40.02 -0.27
N SER A 77 -17.82 -40.89 -0.85
CA SER A 77 -18.27 -42.13 -1.50
C SER A 77 -19.16 -42.89 -0.53
N GLY A 78 -20.43 -43.04 -0.90
CA GLY A 78 -21.45 -43.75 -0.10
C GLY A 78 -22.35 -42.88 0.79
N ALA A 79 -22.51 -41.56 0.51
CA ALA A 79 -23.48 -40.71 1.20
C ALA A 79 -24.90 -41.30 1.09
N GLY A 80 -25.23 -41.93 -0.04
CA GLY A 80 -26.49 -42.62 -0.23
C GLY A 80 -26.74 -43.83 0.67
N ALA A 81 -25.69 -44.46 1.20
CA ALA A 81 -25.75 -45.67 2.02
C ALA A 81 -25.61 -45.36 3.54
N ARG A 82 -25.29 -44.10 3.94
CA ARG A 82 -25.14 -43.72 5.35
C ARG A 82 -26.47 -43.32 5.99
N PRO A 83 -26.68 -43.63 7.29
CA PRO A 83 -27.82 -43.10 8.04
C PRO A 83 -27.85 -41.57 8.06
N GLU A 84 -29.02 -40.95 8.01
CA GLU A 84 -29.17 -39.48 8.07
C GLU A 84 -28.53 -38.86 9.31
N SER A 85 -28.54 -39.57 10.44
CA SER A 85 -27.89 -39.12 11.67
C SER A 85 -26.36 -38.99 11.56
N GLU A 86 -25.71 -39.86 10.81
CA GLU A 86 -24.26 -39.80 10.57
C GLU A 86 -23.88 -38.63 9.61
N LEU A 87 -24.73 -38.42 8.59
CA LEU A 87 -24.57 -37.30 7.65
C LEU A 87 -24.77 -35.96 8.37
N ALA A 88 -25.80 -35.84 9.20
CA ALA A 88 -26.05 -34.65 10.00
C ALA A 88 -24.89 -34.35 10.98
N ALA A 89 -24.34 -35.39 11.63
CA ALA A 89 -23.19 -35.23 12.52
C ALA A 89 -21.91 -34.81 11.77
N TYR A 90 -21.70 -35.31 10.56
CA TYR A 90 -20.60 -34.92 9.71
C TYR A 90 -20.72 -33.46 9.24
N ILE A 91 -21.88 -33.08 8.70
CA ILE A 91 -22.19 -31.72 8.25
C ILE A 91 -22.05 -30.73 9.41
N TRP A 92 -22.52 -31.12 10.61
CA TRP A 92 -22.35 -30.28 11.80
C TRP A 92 -20.89 -30.05 12.17
N ARG A 93 -20.05 -31.10 12.16
CA ARG A 93 -18.61 -30.92 12.39
C ARG A 93 -17.98 -29.97 11.39
N LEU A 94 -18.27 -30.14 10.11
CA LEU A 94 -17.77 -29.25 9.06
C LEU A 94 -18.25 -27.81 9.25
N ALA A 95 -19.52 -27.61 9.67
CA ALA A 95 -20.07 -26.29 9.97
C ALA A 95 -19.38 -25.65 11.19
N ALA A 96 -19.17 -26.42 12.25
CA ALA A 96 -18.48 -25.96 13.44
C ALA A 96 -17.01 -25.58 13.16
N ASP A 97 -16.30 -26.35 12.35
CA ASP A 97 -14.92 -26.04 11.97
C ASP A 97 -14.82 -24.78 11.11
N LYS A 98 -15.72 -24.63 10.12
CA LYS A 98 -15.81 -23.39 9.34
C LYS A 98 -16.17 -22.18 10.21
N LEU A 99 -17.07 -22.36 11.16
CA LEU A 99 -17.47 -21.33 12.12
C LEU A 99 -16.28 -20.91 12.99
N ARG A 100 -15.53 -21.88 13.55
CA ARG A 100 -14.30 -21.59 14.32
C ARG A 100 -13.29 -20.81 13.50
N GLN A 101 -13.04 -21.22 12.26
CA GLN A 101 -12.15 -20.50 11.35
C GLN A 101 -12.61 -19.07 11.10
N GLN A 102 -13.91 -18.83 10.91
CA GLN A 102 -14.47 -17.50 10.71
C GLN A 102 -14.39 -16.63 11.97
N LEU A 103 -14.65 -17.21 13.15
CA LEU A 103 -14.58 -16.50 14.43
C LEU A 103 -13.14 -16.20 14.85
N ALA A 104 -12.19 -17.03 14.49
CA ALA A 104 -10.76 -16.83 14.71
C ALA A 104 -10.18 -15.73 13.79
N GLN A 105 -10.84 -15.43 12.67
CA GLN A 105 -10.39 -14.34 11.80
C GLN A 105 -10.61 -12.98 12.48
N PRO A 106 -9.61 -12.09 12.45
CA PRO A 106 -9.78 -10.71 12.91
C PRO A 106 -10.95 -10.06 12.17
N GLN A 107 -11.85 -9.41 12.94
CA GLN A 107 -13.05 -8.77 12.34
C GLN A 107 -12.76 -7.43 11.66
N THR A 108 -11.50 -7.13 11.45
CA THR A 108 -11.07 -5.92 10.76
C THR A 108 -11.17 -6.14 9.25
N SER A 109 -11.73 -5.15 8.55
CA SER A 109 -11.76 -5.15 7.08
C SER A 109 -10.35 -4.95 6.49
N LEU A 110 -9.47 -4.28 7.24
CA LEU A 110 -8.08 -4.13 6.86
C LEU A 110 -7.32 -5.43 7.17
N ARG A 111 -6.72 -6.02 6.13
CA ARG A 111 -6.06 -7.32 6.20
C ARG A 111 -4.65 -7.23 5.62
N ARG A 112 -3.72 -8.03 6.16
CA ARG A 112 -2.44 -8.28 5.50
C ARG A 112 -2.68 -8.88 4.12
N VAL A 113 -1.92 -8.42 3.13
CA VAL A 113 -1.84 -9.00 1.79
C VAL A 113 -0.40 -9.29 1.43
N ILE A 114 -0.17 -10.28 0.59
CA ILE A 114 1.14 -10.57 0.01
C ILE A 114 1.22 -9.85 -1.33
N ASN A 115 2.22 -8.98 -1.46
CA ASN A 115 2.49 -8.29 -2.71
C ASN A 115 3.53 -9.07 -3.54
N ALA A 116 3.07 -9.94 -4.41
CA ALA A 116 3.90 -10.67 -5.38
C ALA A 116 3.85 -10.02 -6.78
N THR A 117 3.48 -8.72 -6.87
CA THR A 117 3.36 -8.04 -8.17
C THR A 117 4.69 -7.51 -8.71
N GLY A 118 5.72 -7.36 -7.88
CA GLY A 118 6.96 -6.69 -8.25
C GLY A 118 6.84 -5.16 -8.35
N VAL A 119 5.72 -4.56 -7.89
CA VAL A 119 5.54 -3.11 -7.76
C VAL A 119 5.86 -2.71 -6.34
N ILE A 120 7.01 -2.06 -6.10
CA ILE A 120 7.53 -1.76 -4.75
C ILE A 120 6.58 -0.83 -3.99
N LEU A 121 6.29 0.36 -4.55
CA LEU A 121 5.37 1.35 -3.97
C LEU A 121 3.95 1.17 -4.52
N HIS A 122 3.38 -0.02 -4.31
CA HIS A 122 2.06 -0.36 -4.84
C HIS A 122 0.97 0.44 -4.11
N THR A 123 0.34 1.39 -4.79
CA THR A 123 -0.62 2.35 -4.21
C THR A 123 -1.76 1.66 -3.47
N ASN A 124 -2.36 0.62 -4.06
CA ASN A 124 -3.50 -0.08 -3.47
C ASN A 124 -3.11 -1.03 -2.33
N CYS A 125 -1.79 -1.30 -2.14
CA CYS A 125 -1.26 -2.13 -1.05
C CYS A 125 -0.69 -1.29 0.10
N GLY A 126 -0.91 0.02 0.12
CA GLY A 126 -0.46 0.91 1.20
C GLY A 126 0.91 1.53 0.96
N ARG A 127 1.52 1.38 -0.21
CA ARG A 127 2.84 1.93 -0.60
C ARG A 127 4.00 1.36 0.23
N ALA A 128 4.82 2.23 0.87
CA ALA A 128 5.97 1.80 1.65
C ALA A 128 5.56 0.97 2.86
N VAL A 129 6.26 -0.14 3.07
CA VAL A 129 6.15 -0.97 4.28
C VAL A 129 7.21 -0.49 5.26
N LEU A 130 6.84 -0.34 6.53
CA LEU A 130 7.76 0.07 7.58
C LEU A 130 8.77 -1.04 7.90
N ALA A 131 9.98 -0.66 8.27
CA ALA A 131 10.96 -1.60 8.80
C ALA A 131 10.41 -2.28 10.09
N PRO A 132 10.75 -3.56 10.36
CA PRO A 132 10.24 -4.27 11.55
C PRO A 132 10.53 -3.54 12.86
N GLU A 133 11.72 -2.94 13.01
CA GLU A 133 12.10 -2.12 14.17
C GLU A 133 11.14 -0.93 14.35
N VAL A 134 10.84 -0.22 13.25
CA VAL A 134 9.93 0.91 13.25
C VAL A 134 8.52 0.48 13.66
N ALA A 135 8.03 -0.64 13.10
CA ALA A 135 6.71 -1.18 13.44
C ALA A 135 6.63 -1.58 14.93
N GLY A 136 7.69 -2.19 15.47
CA GLY A 136 7.81 -2.52 16.89
C GLY A 136 7.78 -1.28 17.79
N PHE A 137 8.50 -0.24 17.42
CA PHE A 137 8.48 1.04 18.14
C PHE A 137 7.09 1.69 18.13
N VAL A 138 6.42 1.71 16.99
CA VAL A 138 5.03 2.21 16.87
C VAL A 138 4.08 1.45 17.80
N ALA A 139 4.17 0.12 17.85
CA ALA A 139 3.36 -0.71 18.74
C ALA A 139 3.59 -0.35 20.21
N GLN A 140 4.85 -0.12 20.61
CA GLN A 140 5.20 0.34 21.96
C GLN A 140 4.59 1.70 22.26
N GLN A 141 4.74 2.68 21.35
CA GLN A 141 4.17 4.03 21.53
C GLN A 141 2.63 4.02 21.54
N ALA A 142 2.00 3.09 20.82
CA ALA A 142 0.55 2.94 20.80
C ALA A 142 -0.02 2.51 22.16
N SER A 143 0.71 1.68 22.89
CA SER A 143 0.29 1.08 24.17
C SER A 143 0.70 1.88 25.42
N SER A 144 1.31 3.07 25.26
CA SER A 144 1.83 3.87 26.36
C SER A 144 1.49 5.36 26.23
N TYR A 145 1.61 6.10 27.34
CA TYR A 145 1.72 7.56 27.29
C TYR A 145 3.09 7.95 26.72
N SER A 146 3.18 9.10 26.09
CA SER A 146 4.42 9.62 25.52
C SER A 146 4.54 11.14 25.75
N ASN A 147 5.73 11.66 25.61
CA ASN A 147 6.06 13.08 25.68
C ASN A 147 5.73 13.86 24.39
N LEU A 148 4.69 13.46 23.66
CA LEU A 148 4.33 14.01 22.33
C LEU A 148 4.34 15.53 22.25
N GLU A 149 3.83 16.20 23.30
CA GLU A 149 3.83 17.66 23.43
C GLU A 149 4.30 18.07 24.85
N LEU A 150 5.27 17.35 25.41
CA LEU A 150 5.85 17.60 26.72
C LEU A 150 7.37 17.68 26.61
N ASP A 151 7.96 18.80 27.01
CA ASP A 151 9.40 18.92 27.18
C ASP A 151 9.80 18.28 28.54
N LEU A 152 10.53 17.19 28.48
CA LEU A 152 10.93 16.46 29.70
C LEU A 152 12.00 17.17 30.51
N ALA A 153 12.73 18.14 29.92
CA ALA A 153 13.78 18.87 30.61
C ALA A 153 13.23 19.92 31.58
N ASN A 154 12.14 20.57 31.21
CA ASN A 154 11.54 21.66 31.98
C ASN A 154 10.10 21.42 32.46
N GLY A 155 9.45 20.31 31.96
CA GLY A 155 8.06 19.98 32.28
C GLY A 155 7.03 20.87 31.56
N GLU A 156 7.45 21.71 30.63
CA GLU A 156 6.56 22.62 29.92
C GLU A 156 5.97 21.97 28.66
N ARG A 157 5.02 22.66 28.05
CA ARG A 157 4.44 22.23 26.79
C ARG A 157 5.44 22.36 25.63
N GLY A 158 5.84 21.23 25.06
CA GLY A 158 6.70 21.12 23.89
C GLY A 158 5.93 21.13 22.56
N SER A 159 6.70 21.12 21.49
CA SER A 159 6.18 20.99 20.11
C SER A 159 6.40 19.58 19.59
N ARG A 160 5.33 18.95 19.05
CA ARG A 160 5.46 17.62 18.41
C ARG A 160 6.43 17.62 17.21
N TYR A 161 6.61 18.75 16.53
CA TYR A 161 7.54 18.87 15.42
C TYR A 161 9.00 18.70 15.86
N GLY A 162 9.31 19.03 17.10
CA GLY A 162 10.67 18.91 17.69
C GLY A 162 11.22 17.47 17.63
N HIS A 163 10.37 16.45 17.64
CA HIS A 163 10.80 15.04 17.56
C HIS A 163 11.48 14.69 16.21
N VAL A 164 11.12 15.36 15.12
CA VAL A 164 11.59 15.05 13.76
C VAL A 164 12.33 16.20 13.08
N GLU A 165 12.14 17.43 13.51
CA GLU A 165 12.73 18.62 12.87
C GLU A 165 14.26 18.54 12.80
N GLY A 166 14.91 18.24 13.93
CA GLY A 166 16.38 18.13 13.98
C GLY A 166 16.93 17.06 13.05
N LEU A 167 16.26 15.89 12.99
CA LEU A 167 16.63 14.80 12.09
C LEU A 167 16.47 15.18 10.62
N LEU A 168 15.33 15.78 10.27
CA LEU A 168 15.06 16.24 8.92
C LEU A 168 16.07 17.30 8.46
N CYS A 169 16.37 18.27 9.32
CA CYS A 169 17.38 19.29 9.01
C CYS A 169 18.78 18.68 8.83
N ALA A 170 19.19 17.76 9.70
CA ALA A 170 20.48 17.09 9.60
C ALA A 170 20.61 16.25 8.32
N LEU A 171 19.57 15.54 7.93
CA LEU A 171 19.56 14.68 6.73
C LEU A 171 19.51 15.48 5.42
N THR A 172 18.87 16.64 5.41
CA THR A 172 18.59 17.39 4.16
C THR A 172 19.37 18.69 4.01
N GLY A 173 19.87 19.26 5.10
CA GLY A 173 20.52 20.58 5.12
C GLY A 173 19.53 21.75 5.21
N ALA A 174 18.23 21.49 5.43
CA ALA A 174 17.24 22.53 5.60
C ALA A 174 17.43 23.30 6.92
N GLU A 175 17.07 24.60 6.96
CA GLU A 175 17.15 25.44 8.16
C GLU A 175 16.08 25.09 9.20
N ALA A 176 14.92 24.63 8.74
CA ALA A 176 13.78 24.23 9.56
C ALA A 176 12.91 23.20 8.82
N ALA A 177 12.10 22.46 9.59
CA ALA A 177 11.17 21.49 9.04
C ALA A 177 9.88 21.43 9.85
N MET A 178 8.79 21.04 9.20
CA MET A 178 7.55 20.62 9.88
C MET A 178 6.90 19.47 9.14
N VAL A 179 5.98 18.79 9.81
CA VAL A 179 5.29 17.64 9.25
C VAL A 179 3.77 17.74 9.46
N VAL A 180 3.04 17.27 8.46
CA VAL A 180 1.58 17.21 8.43
C VAL A 180 1.12 15.81 7.99
N ASN A 181 -0.20 15.55 7.91
CA ASN A 181 -0.77 14.24 7.64
C ASN A 181 -0.31 13.57 6.33
N ASN A 182 -0.12 14.35 5.26
CA ASN A 182 0.30 13.87 3.95
C ASN A 182 0.78 15.03 3.08
N ASN A 183 1.38 14.73 1.93
CA ASN A 183 1.94 15.76 1.05
C ASN A 183 0.88 16.69 0.45
N ALA A 184 -0.34 16.21 0.19
CA ALA A 184 -1.43 17.07 -0.27
C ALA A 184 -1.77 18.15 0.79
N ALA A 185 -1.75 17.78 2.07
CA ALA A 185 -1.93 18.69 3.19
C ALA A 185 -0.75 19.69 3.29
N ALA A 186 0.48 19.25 2.98
CA ALA A 186 1.65 20.13 2.95
C ALA A 186 1.50 21.20 1.88
N VAL A 187 1.18 20.83 0.65
CA VAL A 187 0.96 21.77 -0.47
C VAL A 187 -0.22 22.70 -0.16
N LEU A 188 -1.33 22.17 0.35
CA LEU A 188 -2.50 22.97 0.73
C LEU A 188 -2.14 24.04 1.79
N LEU A 189 -1.38 23.64 2.83
CA LEU A 189 -0.95 24.53 3.89
C LEU A 189 -0.03 25.65 3.37
N VAL A 190 0.93 25.28 2.51
CA VAL A 190 1.84 26.25 1.87
C VAL A 190 1.06 27.27 1.06
N MET A 191 0.15 26.80 0.19
CA MET A 191 -0.67 27.68 -0.65
C MET A 191 -1.56 28.61 0.18
N ASN A 192 -2.23 28.06 1.18
CA ASN A 192 -3.12 28.84 2.04
C ASN A 192 -2.34 29.90 2.86
N THR A 193 -1.11 29.58 3.27
CA THR A 193 -0.31 30.50 4.08
C THR A 193 0.36 31.59 3.27
N LEU A 194 0.89 31.25 2.08
CA LEU A 194 1.74 32.16 1.30
C LEU A 194 1.03 32.80 0.12
N ALA A 195 -0.02 32.18 -0.42
CA ALA A 195 -0.61 32.58 -1.69
C ALA A 195 -2.14 32.78 -1.67
N GLN A 196 -2.75 32.88 -0.47
CA GLN A 196 -4.19 33.06 -0.38
C GLN A 196 -4.65 34.36 -1.10
N GLY A 197 -5.53 34.22 -2.09
CA GLY A 197 -6.04 35.30 -2.92
C GLY A 197 -5.05 35.84 -3.99
N LYS A 198 -3.83 35.28 -4.06
CA LYS A 198 -2.76 35.72 -4.94
C LYS A 198 -2.40 34.70 -6.01
N GLU A 199 -1.49 35.07 -6.90
CA GLU A 199 -1.07 34.25 -8.02
C GLU A 199 0.09 33.33 -7.67
N VAL A 200 0.00 32.10 -8.20
CA VAL A 200 1.05 31.08 -8.16
C VAL A 200 1.42 30.71 -9.58
N ILE A 201 2.66 30.95 -9.96
CA ILE A 201 3.13 30.65 -11.31
C ILE A 201 3.71 29.24 -11.33
N VAL A 202 3.25 28.40 -12.25
CA VAL A 202 3.68 27.01 -12.42
C VAL A 202 3.80 26.64 -13.89
N SER A 203 4.73 25.74 -14.22
CA SER A 203 4.87 25.22 -15.59
C SER A 203 3.63 24.39 -15.99
N ARG A 204 3.11 24.61 -17.19
CA ARG A 204 2.03 23.81 -17.76
C ARG A 204 2.38 22.34 -17.90
N GLY A 205 3.67 22.02 -18.14
CA GLY A 205 4.20 20.65 -18.15
C GLY A 205 4.32 19.99 -16.78
N GLU A 206 4.06 20.71 -15.69
CA GLU A 206 4.16 20.23 -14.30
C GLU A 206 2.78 20.14 -13.61
N LEU A 207 1.66 20.32 -14.36
CA LEU A 207 0.30 20.18 -13.83
C LEU A 207 -0.10 18.70 -13.73
N VAL A 208 0.38 18.06 -12.69
CA VAL A 208 0.27 16.62 -12.51
C VAL A 208 -1.06 16.23 -11.84
N GLU A 209 -1.59 15.07 -12.24
CA GLU A 209 -2.59 14.31 -11.48
C GLU A 209 -1.96 13.04 -10.91
N VAL A 210 -2.06 12.81 -9.60
CA VAL A 210 -1.48 11.66 -8.88
C VAL A 210 -2.55 10.96 -8.04
N GLY A 211 -2.47 9.64 -7.96
CA GLY A 211 -3.25 8.85 -7.00
C GLY A 211 -4.77 8.88 -7.19
N GLY A 212 -5.23 9.07 -8.43
CA GLY A 212 -6.65 8.92 -8.81
C GLY A 212 -7.51 10.16 -8.68
N SER A 213 -7.05 11.25 -8.04
CA SER A 213 -7.83 12.52 -7.99
C SER A 213 -7.06 13.71 -7.45
N PHE A 214 -5.81 13.57 -7.04
CA PHE A 214 -4.99 14.70 -6.60
C PHE A 214 -4.48 15.44 -7.84
N ARG A 215 -5.04 16.61 -8.11
CA ARG A 215 -4.67 17.49 -9.21
C ARG A 215 -4.06 18.78 -8.67
N ILE A 216 -2.89 19.12 -9.12
CA ILE A 216 -2.20 20.36 -8.70
C ILE A 216 -3.12 21.60 -8.84
N PRO A 217 -3.80 21.84 -9.98
CA PRO A 217 -4.69 23.01 -10.09
C PRO A 217 -5.78 23.05 -9.03
N GLU A 218 -6.38 21.92 -8.71
CA GLU A 218 -7.48 21.84 -7.75
C GLU A 218 -6.99 22.08 -6.31
N VAL A 219 -5.80 21.60 -5.97
CA VAL A 219 -5.21 21.80 -4.64
C VAL A 219 -4.77 23.25 -4.44
N LEU A 220 -4.18 23.88 -5.46
CA LEU A 220 -3.85 25.31 -5.44
C LEU A 220 -5.10 26.15 -5.19
N LYS A 221 -6.17 25.89 -5.95
CA LYS A 221 -7.47 26.54 -5.78
C LYS A 221 -8.06 26.31 -4.40
N ALA A 222 -8.02 25.07 -3.89
CA ALA A 222 -8.49 24.74 -2.54
C ALA A 222 -7.68 25.46 -1.46
N GLY A 223 -6.38 25.70 -1.68
CA GLY A 223 -5.53 26.54 -0.82
C GLY A 223 -5.81 28.04 -0.93
N GLY A 224 -6.69 28.46 -1.83
CA GLY A 224 -7.05 29.85 -2.05
C GLY A 224 -6.15 30.59 -3.05
N ALA A 225 -5.22 29.91 -3.71
CA ALA A 225 -4.33 30.51 -4.70
C ALA A 225 -4.99 30.60 -6.09
N ARG A 226 -4.53 31.57 -6.89
CA ARG A 226 -4.88 31.71 -8.31
C ARG A 226 -3.74 31.14 -9.15
N LEU A 227 -4.05 30.14 -9.96
CA LEU A 227 -3.10 29.50 -10.85
C LEU A 227 -2.75 30.39 -12.05
N VAL A 228 -1.45 30.56 -12.32
CA VAL A 228 -0.90 31.17 -13.53
C VAL A 228 0.00 30.14 -14.22
N GLU A 229 -0.46 29.62 -15.36
CA GLU A 229 0.23 28.60 -16.12
C GLU A 229 1.21 29.26 -17.12
N VAL A 230 2.47 28.77 -17.15
CA VAL A 230 3.49 29.27 -18.08
C VAL A 230 4.06 28.17 -18.96
N GLY A 231 4.62 28.57 -20.10
CA GLY A 231 5.21 27.66 -21.08
C GLY A 231 4.16 26.83 -21.82
N THR A 232 4.59 25.65 -22.26
CA THR A 232 3.78 24.66 -22.98
C THR A 232 3.86 23.31 -22.31
N THR A 233 3.14 22.31 -22.80
CA THR A 233 3.15 20.95 -22.24
C THR A 233 4.56 20.35 -22.14
N ASN A 234 5.41 20.59 -23.15
CA ASN A 234 6.72 19.96 -23.25
C ASN A 234 7.91 20.92 -23.08
N LYS A 235 7.68 22.24 -23.09
CA LYS A 235 8.75 23.23 -22.97
C LYS A 235 8.31 24.40 -22.11
N THR A 236 9.05 24.66 -21.04
CA THR A 236 8.95 25.86 -20.23
C THR A 236 10.35 26.41 -19.99
N TRP A 237 10.53 27.70 -20.29
CA TRP A 237 11.82 28.40 -20.12
C TRP A 237 11.74 29.34 -18.94
N LEU A 238 12.89 29.72 -18.38
CA LEU A 238 12.96 30.68 -17.28
C LEU A 238 12.29 32.02 -17.62
N LYS A 239 12.44 32.47 -18.87
CA LYS A 239 11.80 33.70 -19.38
C LYS A 239 10.25 33.65 -19.32
N ASP A 240 9.65 32.46 -19.40
CA ASP A 240 8.19 32.32 -19.33
C ASP A 240 7.70 32.59 -17.90
N TYR A 241 8.44 32.13 -16.89
CA TYR A 241 8.21 32.50 -15.48
C TYR A 241 8.43 34.00 -15.27
N ALA A 242 9.57 34.53 -15.70
CA ALA A 242 9.90 35.94 -15.51
C ALA A 242 8.86 36.89 -16.13
N ALA A 243 8.35 36.58 -17.34
CA ALA A 243 7.34 37.38 -18.03
C ALA A 243 5.96 37.33 -17.35
N ALA A 244 5.66 36.33 -16.57
CA ALA A 244 4.38 36.14 -15.88
C ALA A 244 4.35 36.79 -14.48
N ILE A 245 5.47 37.26 -13.95
CA ILE A 245 5.52 37.90 -12.63
C ILE A 245 4.79 39.23 -12.65
N THR A 246 3.84 39.39 -11.73
CA THR A 246 3.04 40.60 -11.49
C THR A 246 3.11 41.01 -10.02
N PRO A 247 2.62 42.19 -9.64
CA PRO A 247 2.47 42.58 -8.22
C PRO A 247 1.54 41.65 -7.40
N GLU A 248 0.69 40.87 -8.09
CA GLU A 248 -0.20 39.89 -7.48
C GLU A 248 0.47 38.51 -7.28
N THR A 249 1.65 38.30 -7.85
CA THR A 249 2.38 37.05 -7.71
C THR A 249 2.86 36.85 -6.27
N ALA A 250 2.52 35.70 -5.68
CA ALA A 250 2.89 35.34 -4.32
C ALA A 250 4.12 34.41 -4.26
N LEU A 251 4.19 33.46 -5.20
CA LEU A 251 5.31 32.49 -5.25
C LEU A 251 5.45 31.86 -6.65
N LEU A 252 6.62 31.28 -6.89
CA LEU A 252 6.90 30.42 -8.02
C LEU A 252 6.84 28.96 -7.54
N LEU A 253 6.08 28.11 -8.25
CA LEU A 253 5.92 26.71 -7.92
C LEU A 253 6.60 25.84 -8.97
N LYS A 254 7.41 24.91 -8.51
CA LYS A 254 7.95 23.79 -9.26
C LYS A 254 7.27 22.51 -8.78
N VAL A 255 6.82 21.65 -9.73
CA VAL A 255 6.26 20.35 -9.38
C VAL A 255 7.03 19.24 -10.09
N HIS A 256 7.53 18.30 -9.34
CA HIS A 256 8.23 17.15 -9.90
C HIS A 256 7.21 16.16 -10.53
N THR A 257 7.48 15.77 -11.79
CA THR A 257 6.63 14.85 -12.57
C THR A 257 6.89 13.39 -12.16
N SER A 258 6.58 13.07 -10.90
CA SER A 258 6.94 11.81 -10.25
C SER A 258 6.22 10.56 -10.77
N ASN A 259 5.14 10.71 -11.54
CA ASN A 259 4.30 9.60 -12.03
C ASN A 259 4.17 9.52 -13.55
N TYR A 260 4.81 10.43 -14.29
CA TYR A 260 4.90 10.39 -15.74
C TYR A 260 6.20 11.02 -16.23
N ARG A 261 6.52 10.79 -17.50
CA ARG A 261 7.65 11.42 -18.20
C ARG A 261 7.21 11.92 -19.56
N ILE A 262 7.70 13.12 -19.93
CA ILE A 262 7.56 13.65 -21.28
C ILE A 262 8.89 13.44 -22.01
N GLU A 263 8.85 12.76 -23.14
CA GLU A 263 10.03 12.43 -23.95
C GLU A 263 10.01 13.16 -25.29
N GLY A 264 11.19 13.37 -25.88
CA GLY A 264 11.37 14.04 -27.16
C GLY A 264 11.93 15.45 -26.99
N PHE A 265 11.36 16.41 -27.73
CA PHE A 265 11.80 17.82 -27.69
C PHE A 265 11.26 18.53 -26.45
N THR A 266 11.83 18.28 -25.29
CA THR A 266 11.40 18.79 -23.99
C THR A 266 12.38 19.82 -23.41
N HIS A 267 11.90 20.70 -22.54
CA HIS A 267 12.70 21.58 -21.70
C HIS A 267 11.94 21.93 -20.42
N SER A 268 12.62 21.83 -19.28
CA SER A 268 12.11 22.24 -17.97
C SER A 268 13.12 23.15 -17.27
N VAL A 269 12.63 24.06 -16.44
CA VAL A 269 13.48 24.98 -15.66
C VAL A 269 14.10 24.22 -14.49
N ALA A 270 15.43 24.35 -14.34
CA ALA A 270 16.12 23.77 -13.19
C ALA A 270 15.73 24.47 -11.88
N ALA A 271 15.71 23.72 -10.78
CA ALA A 271 15.34 24.27 -9.46
C ALA A 271 16.21 25.46 -9.05
N ARG A 272 17.54 25.40 -9.33
CA ARG A 272 18.48 26.49 -9.06
C ARG A 272 18.14 27.75 -9.83
N ASP A 273 17.90 27.64 -11.14
CA ASP A 273 17.59 28.83 -11.98
C ASP A 273 16.30 29.49 -11.51
N LEU A 274 15.30 28.68 -11.09
CA LEU A 274 14.04 29.19 -10.57
C LEU A 274 14.24 29.86 -9.20
N ALA A 275 15.09 29.31 -8.33
CA ALA A 275 15.47 29.90 -7.03
C ALA A 275 16.17 31.26 -7.21
N GLU A 276 17.07 31.36 -8.19
CA GLU A 276 17.75 32.62 -8.53
C GLU A 276 16.76 33.68 -9.04
N LEU A 277 15.82 33.30 -9.90
CA LEU A 277 14.76 34.21 -10.38
C LEU A 277 13.89 34.69 -9.22
N GLY A 278 13.46 33.75 -8.34
CA GLY A 278 12.68 34.07 -7.15
C GLY A 278 13.40 35.08 -6.24
N ALA A 279 14.68 34.85 -5.96
CA ALA A 279 15.51 35.76 -5.17
C ALA A 279 15.61 37.17 -5.78
N GLN A 280 15.78 37.26 -7.11
CA GLN A 280 15.82 38.54 -7.84
C GLN A 280 14.47 39.28 -7.78
N ALA A 281 13.35 38.54 -7.85
CA ALA A 281 11.99 39.07 -7.80
C ALA A 281 11.48 39.32 -6.38
N GLY A 282 12.16 38.85 -5.34
CA GLY A 282 11.70 38.90 -3.96
C GLY A 282 10.53 37.96 -3.68
N LEU A 283 10.41 36.87 -4.45
CA LEU A 283 9.34 35.87 -4.38
C LEU A 283 9.88 34.53 -3.85
N PRO A 284 9.16 33.86 -2.93
CA PRO A 284 9.52 32.51 -2.53
C PRO A 284 9.34 31.50 -3.66
N VAL A 285 10.24 30.52 -3.70
CA VAL A 285 10.16 29.38 -4.62
C VAL A 285 9.88 28.12 -3.84
N VAL A 286 8.81 27.42 -4.22
CA VAL A 286 8.34 26.18 -3.58
C VAL A 286 8.51 25.04 -4.57
N GLU A 287 9.00 23.89 -4.11
CA GLU A 287 8.99 22.66 -4.90
C GLU A 287 8.11 21.60 -4.24
N ASP A 288 7.13 21.10 -4.98
CA ASP A 288 6.47 19.83 -4.64
C ASP A 288 7.26 18.69 -5.29
N LEU A 289 8.20 18.13 -4.52
CA LEU A 289 9.04 17.01 -4.95
C LEU A 289 8.25 15.70 -4.98
N GLY A 290 7.38 15.49 -4.01
CA GLY A 290 6.49 14.35 -3.91
C GLY A 290 7.16 13.02 -3.59
N SER A 291 8.26 12.64 -4.23
CA SER A 291 8.90 11.31 -4.08
C SER A 291 9.59 11.08 -2.74
N GLY A 292 10.12 12.12 -2.11
CA GLY A 292 10.78 12.04 -0.81
C GLY A 292 12.11 11.28 -0.80
N SER A 293 12.82 11.24 -1.93
CA SER A 293 14.09 10.55 -2.01
C SER A 293 15.19 11.25 -1.20
N ILE A 294 15.91 10.48 -0.40
CA ILE A 294 17.14 10.91 0.31
C ILE A 294 18.38 10.63 -0.56
N PHE A 295 18.36 9.55 -1.34
CA PHE A 295 19.48 9.09 -2.15
C PHE A 295 19.22 9.28 -3.63
N ASP A 296 20.30 9.51 -4.38
CA ASP A 296 20.29 9.47 -5.83
C ASP A 296 20.17 8.01 -6.32
N GLY A 297 19.34 7.76 -7.31
CA GLY A 297 19.19 6.44 -7.93
C GLY A 297 20.35 6.01 -8.82
N ALA A 298 21.36 6.86 -9.04
CA ALA A 298 22.46 6.58 -9.93
C ALA A 298 23.28 5.34 -9.52
N GLU A 299 23.46 5.11 -8.21
CA GLU A 299 24.14 3.91 -7.68
C GLU A 299 23.40 2.61 -8.03
N LEU A 300 22.09 2.70 -8.30
CA LEU A 300 21.24 1.58 -8.68
C LEU A 300 21.09 1.47 -10.21
N GLY A 301 21.77 2.29 -10.99
CA GLY A 301 21.61 2.37 -12.44
C GLY A 301 20.25 2.92 -12.87
N LEU A 302 19.54 3.60 -11.98
CA LEU A 302 18.26 4.23 -12.24
C LEU A 302 18.43 5.62 -12.87
N PRO A 303 17.44 6.12 -13.61
CA PRO A 303 17.44 7.50 -14.08
C PRO A 303 17.59 8.47 -12.90
N PRO A 304 18.18 9.67 -13.12
CA PRO A 304 18.27 10.68 -12.09
C PRO A 304 16.88 11.01 -11.50
N GLU A 305 16.80 11.01 -10.16
CA GLU A 305 15.64 11.44 -9.38
C GLU A 305 16.11 12.54 -8.44
N PRO A 306 15.46 13.71 -8.39
CA PRO A 306 15.87 14.76 -7.48
C PRO A 306 15.72 14.29 -6.03
N THR A 307 16.74 14.59 -5.22
CA THR A 307 16.72 14.27 -3.78
C THR A 307 16.34 15.50 -2.96
N LEU A 308 15.83 15.28 -1.73
CA LEU A 308 15.52 16.37 -0.80
C LEU A 308 16.73 17.26 -0.55
N ARG A 309 17.94 16.67 -0.41
CA ARG A 309 19.19 17.40 -0.23
C ARG A 309 19.54 18.28 -1.44
N GLN A 310 19.37 17.76 -2.66
CA GLN A 310 19.62 18.53 -3.88
C GLN A 310 18.66 19.69 -4.03
N SER A 311 17.36 19.48 -3.72
CA SER A 311 16.35 20.55 -3.77
C SER A 311 16.63 21.66 -2.76
N VAL A 312 16.99 21.32 -1.52
CA VAL A 312 17.39 22.29 -0.49
C VAL A 312 18.66 23.04 -0.91
N ALA A 313 19.67 22.32 -1.39
CA ALA A 313 20.94 22.90 -1.85
C ALA A 313 20.80 23.77 -3.11
N ALA A 314 19.75 23.58 -3.90
CA ALA A 314 19.43 24.46 -5.03
C ALA A 314 18.98 25.87 -4.61
N GLY A 315 18.73 26.10 -3.31
CA GLY A 315 18.35 27.40 -2.77
C GLY A 315 16.85 27.67 -2.71
N LEU A 316 16.03 26.63 -2.91
CA LEU A 316 14.58 26.73 -2.80
C LEU A 316 14.14 27.17 -1.38
N ASP A 317 13.05 27.93 -1.30
CA ASP A 317 12.55 28.42 -0.02
C ASP A 317 11.78 27.38 0.77
N LEU A 318 11.01 26.55 0.08
CA LEU A 318 10.30 25.40 0.65
C LEU A 318 10.33 24.21 -0.30
N VAL A 319 10.43 23.01 0.26
CA VAL A 319 10.30 21.73 -0.44
C VAL A 319 9.27 20.87 0.30
N THR A 320 8.32 20.27 -0.42
CA THR A 320 7.33 19.36 0.15
C THR A 320 7.50 17.95 -0.41
N CYS A 321 7.28 16.93 0.43
CA CYS A 321 7.34 15.54 -0.01
C CYS A 321 6.49 14.59 0.83
N SER A 322 6.31 13.37 0.31
CA SER A 322 5.62 12.27 1.00
C SER A 322 6.59 11.40 1.80
N GLY A 323 6.19 11.00 3.01
CA GLY A 323 6.97 10.07 3.83
C GLY A 323 6.83 8.59 3.41
N ASP A 324 5.73 8.22 2.76
CA ASP A 324 5.36 6.85 2.43
C ASP A 324 5.75 6.40 1.01
N LYS A 325 6.70 7.11 0.40
CA LYS A 325 7.27 6.76 -0.91
C LYS A 325 8.74 6.33 -0.75
N LEU A 326 9.69 7.00 -1.43
CA LEU A 326 11.12 6.63 -1.39
C LEU A 326 11.77 6.84 -0.02
N LEU A 327 11.21 7.69 0.83
CA LEU A 327 11.66 7.77 2.22
C LEU A 327 11.43 6.43 2.97
N GLY A 328 10.46 5.62 2.54
CA GLY A 328 10.19 4.31 3.15
C GLY A 328 9.58 4.38 4.55
N GLY A 329 9.03 5.53 4.92
CA GLY A 329 8.36 5.79 6.20
C GLY A 329 6.84 5.70 6.12
N PRO A 330 6.14 6.25 7.11
CA PRO A 330 4.68 6.33 7.13
C PRO A 330 4.17 7.41 6.16
N GLN A 331 2.85 7.38 5.90
CA GLN A 331 2.21 8.49 5.22
C GLN A 331 2.37 9.78 6.05
N ALA A 332 3.12 10.73 5.53
CA ALA A 332 3.33 12.05 6.10
C ALA A 332 3.56 13.07 4.99
N GLY A 333 3.20 14.32 5.22
CA GLY A 333 3.64 15.46 4.44
C GLY A 333 4.79 16.15 5.15
N ILE A 334 5.95 16.15 4.55
CA ILE A 334 7.16 16.76 5.08
C ILE A 334 7.36 18.11 4.38
N ILE A 335 7.58 19.16 5.13
CA ILE A 335 7.87 20.51 4.62
C ILE A 335 9.25 20.92 5.16
N LEU A 336 10.18 21.18 4.26
CA LEU A 336 11.55 21.55 4.54
C LEU A 336 11.82 22.94 3.98
N GLY A 337 12.70 23.71 4.58
CA GLY A 337 13.18 24.92 3.96
C GLY A 337 13.64 26.00 4.92
N LYS A 338 13.52 27.27 4.49
CA LYS A 338 13.98 28.43 5.25
C LYS A 338 13.07 28.68 6.46
N ARG A 339 13.70 28.93 7.59
CA ARG A 339 13.03 29.12 8.89
C ARG A 339 11.89 30.14 8.87
N PRO A 340 12.00 31.32 8.26
CA PRO A 340 10.91 32.31 8.27
C PRO A 340 9.59 31.80 7.64
N TYR A 341 9.67 30.95 6.61
CA TYR A 341 8.48 30.37 5.99
C TYR A 341 7.90 29.24 6.82
N ILE A 342 8.74 28.37 7.40
CA ILE A 342 8.28 27.29 8.28
C ILE A 342 7.55 27.89 9.51
N GLU A 343 8.07 28.96 10.10
CA GLU A 343 7.40 29.61 11.22
C GLU A 343 6.04 30.22 10.82
N LYS A 344 5.93 30.83 9.63
CA LYS A 344 4.63 31.31 9.14
C LYS A 344 3.62 30.15 8.98
N LEU A 345 4.08 29.00 8.45
CA LEU A 345 3.24 27.81 8.31
C LEU A 345 2.76 27.29 9.66
N ARG A 346 3.63 27.26 10.68
CA ARG A 346 3.29 26.81 12.05
C ARG A 346 2.18 27.64 12.70
N HIS A 347 2.09 28.91 12.38
CA HIS A 347 1.07 29.82 12.92
C HIS A 347 -0.27 29.76 12.17
N ASN A 348 -0.34 29.08 11.02
CA ASN A 348 -1.59 28.94 10.27
C ASN A 348 -2.57 28.03 11.02
N GLN A 349 -3.84 28.45 11.13
CA GLN A 349 -4.89 27.68 11.85
C GLN A 349 -5.15 26.30 11.23
N LEU A 350 -4.90 26.12 9.93
CA LEU A 350 -5.03 24.82 9.27
C LEU A 350 -4.08 23.76 9.83
N THR A 351 -2.95 24.15 10.47
CA THR A 351 -2.05 23.20 11.13
C THR A 351 -2.75 22.34 12.17
N ARG A 352 -3.84 22.83 12.78
CA ARG A 352 -4.63 22.07 13.72
C ARG A 352 -5.41 20.94 13.05
N ALA A 353 -5.97 21.21 11.87
CA ALA A 353 -6.71 20.22 11.07
C ALA A 353 -5.81 19.23 10.35
N LEU A 354 -4.63 19.69 9.92
CA LEU A 354 -3.66 18.91 9.11
C LEU A 354 -2.60 18.22 10.00
N ARG A 355 -2.76 18.25 11.30
CA ARG A 355 -1.76 17.82 12.28
C ARG A 355 -1.50 16.33 12.24
N ILE A 356 -0.22 15.95 12.11
CA ILE A 356 0.23 14.56 12.20
C ILE A 356 -0.13 13.96 13.58
N ASP A 357 -0.59 12.72 13.61
CA ASP A 357 -0.91 11.99 14.83
C ASP A 357 0.33 11.36 15.49
N LYS A 358 0.15 10.83 16.72
CA LYS A 358 1.21 10.24 17.53
C LYS A 358 1.89 9.04 16.86
N LEU A 359 1.11 8.14 16.25
CA LEU A 359 1.64 6.88 15.71
C LEU A 359 2.42 7.12 14.42
N THR A 360 1.88 7.98 13.56
CA THR A 360 2.55 8.40 12.33
C THR A 360 3.84 9.16 12.64
N LEU A 361 3.83 10.05 13.65
CA LEU A 361 5.03 10.76 14.07
C LEU A 361 6.11 9.82 14.61
N ALA A 362 5.73 8.86 15.46
CA ALA A 362 6.65 7.86 15.99
C ALA A 362 7.25 6.99 14.86
N ALA A 363 6.44 6.57 13.89
CA ALA A 363 6.95 5.84 12.74
C ALA A 363 7.92 6.68 11.90
N LEU A 364 7.61 7.96 11.70
CA LEU A 364 8.49 8.86 10.94
C LEU A 364 9.81 9.09 11.67
N GLU A 365 9.78 9.39 12.98
CA GLU A 365 10.98 9.57 13.79
C GLU A 365 11.87 8.32 13.72
N ALA A 366 11.31 7.13 13.99
CA ALA A 366 12.07 5.89 13.96
C ALA A 366 12.65 5.60 12.57
N THR A 367 11.92 5.90 11.48
CA THR A 367 12.44 5.77 10.11
C THR A 367 13.62 6.72 9.87
N LEU A 368 13.52 7.99 10.28
CA LEU A 368 14.60 8.97 10.14
C LEU A 368 15.84 8.58 10.95
N ARG A 369 15.67 7.92 12.11
CA ARG A 369 16.78 7.38 12.91
C ARG A 369 17.53 6.26 12.18
N LEU A 370 16.85 5.43 11.37
CA LEU A 370 17.55 4.44 10.53
C LEU A 370 18.50 5.14 9.54
N TYR A 371 18.09 6.23 8.90
CA TYR A 371 18.97 7.04 8.04
C TYR A 371 20.11 7.69 8.81
N GLU A 372 19.85 8.21 10.01
CA GLU A 372 20.88 8.83 10.86
C GLU A 372 21.97 7.82 11.26
N ARG A 373 21.58 6.53 11.48
CA ARG A 373 22.51 5.44 11.81
C ARG A 373 23.19 4.80 10.59
N GLY A 374 22.81 5.17 9.36
CA GLY A 374 23.30 4.54 8.13
C GLY A 374 22.75 3.12 7.93
N GLU A 375 21.56 2.85 8.44
CA GLU A 375 20.87 1.53 8.38
C GLU A 375 19.71 1.52 7.39
N GLU A 376 19.73 2.38 6.38
CA GLU A 376 18.66 2.52 5.39
C GLU A 376 18.39 1.24 4.60
N GLU A 377 19.33 0.32 4.53
CA GLU A 377 19.16 -0.99 3.90
C GLU A 377 18.15 -1.88 4.64
N THR A 378 17.87 -1.59 5.93
CA THR A 378 16.84 -2.27 6.70
C THR A 378 15.42 -1.79 6.32
N ILE A 379 15.31 -0.64 5.65
CA ILE A 379 14.05 -0.09 5.17
C ILE A 379 13.61 -0.91 3.93
N PRO A 380 12.41 -1.54 3.95
CA PRO A 380 11.99 -2.45 2.89
C PRO A 380 12.05 -1.88 1.47
N VAL A 381 11.71 -0.60 1.27
CA VAL A 381 11.78 0.06 -0.05
C VAL A 381 13.22 0.02 -0.60
N TRP A 382 14.22 0.37 0.20
CA TRP A 382 15.62 0.38 -0.22
C TRP A 382 16.18 -1.03 -0.41
N ARG A 383 15.82 -1.97 0.47
CA ARG A 383 16.15 -3.39 0.28
C ARG A 383 15.60 -3.92 -1.05
N MET A 384 14.34 -3.63 -1.37
CA MET A 384 13.72 -4.06 -2.63
C MET A 384 14.36 -3.40 -3.85
N LEU A 385 14.72 -2.11 -3.77
CA LEU A 385 15.40 -1.40 -4.85
C LEU A 385 16.81 -1.95 -5.10
N ARG A 386 17.56 -2.28 -4.04
CA ARG A 386 18.93 -2.82 -4.08
C ARG A 386 19.00 -4.32 -4.35
N ALA A 387 17.87 -5.03 -4.38
CA ALA A 387 17.86 -6.49 -4.61
C ALA A 387 18.45 -6.85 -5.97
N LYS A 388 19.45 -7.73 -5.96
CA LYS A 388 20.15 -8.18 -7.18
C LYS A 388 19.34 -9.20 -7.95
N ALA A 389 19.46 -9.18 -9.27
CA ALA A 389 18.70 -10.10 -10.13
C ALA A 389 19.03 -11.57 -9.83
N GLU A 390 20.28 -11.88 -9.47
CA GLU A 390 20.74 -13.22 -9.12
C GLU A 390 20.05 -13.76 -7.87
N ASP A 391 19.90 -12.93 -6.84
CA ASP A 391 19.20 -13.31 -5.60
C ASP A 391 17.71 -13.54 -5.86
N LEU A 392 17.11 -12.70 -6.69
CA LEU A 392 15.72 -12.85 -7.12
C LEU A 392 15.49 -14.10 -7.96
N GLN A 393 16.48 -14.50 -8.75
CA GLN A 393 16.44 -15.77 -9.49
C GLN A 393 16.38 -16.95 -8.53
N ALA A 394 17.23 -16.96 -7.50
CA ALA A 394 17.23 -18.02 -6.49
C ALA A 394 15.89 -18.11 -5.75
N GLU A 395 15.30 -16.98 -5.40
CA GLU A 395 13.97 -16.92 -4.77
C GLU A 395 12.86 -17.41 -5.70
N ALA A 396 12.89 -17.05 -6.98
CA ALA A 396 11.92 -17.52 -7.98
C ALA A 396 12.04 -19.03 -8.21
N GLU A 397 13.27 -19.58 -8.24
CA GLU A 397 13.51 -21.03 -8.31
C GLU A 397 13.03 -21.77 -7.08
N TRP A 398 13.21 -21.19 -5.88
CA TRP A 398 12.68 -21.75 -4.65
C TRP A 398 11.15 -21.84 -4.69
N LEU A 399 10.46 -20.77 -5.13
CA LEU A 399 9.00 -20.79 -5.34
C LEU A 399 8.61 -21.88 -6.35
N ARG A 400 9.26 -21.93 -7.51
CA ARG A 400 9.00 -22.93 -8.55
C ARG A 400 9.13 -24.35 -7.99
N ALA A 401 10.20 -24.62 -7.24
CA ALA A 401 10.44 -25.95 -6.65
C ALA A 401 9.33 -26.32 -5.64
N GLY A 402 8.91 -25.40 -4.79
CA GLY A 402 7.81 -25.59 -3.84
C GLY A 402 6.46 -25.86 -4.49
N LEU A 403 6.26 -25.37 -5.73
CA LEU A 403 5.03 -25.51 -6.49
C LEU A 403 5.04 -26.73 -7.46
N ALA A 404 6.21 -27.26 -7.82
CA ALA A 404 6.36 -28.33 -8.80
C ALA A 404 5.84 -29.70 -8.34
N GLY A 405 5.58 -29.91 -7.05
CA GLY A 405 5.11 -31.18 -6.47
C GLY A 405 3.63 -31.49 -6.70
N GLY A 406 2.87 -30.61 -7.38
CA GLY A 406 1.44 -30.76 -7.57
C GLY A 406 1.02 -30.75 -9.03
N ALA A 407 0.21 -31.73 -9.40
CA ALA A 407 -0.20 -32.00 -10.77
C ALA A 407 -1.12 -30.95 -11.43
N LYS A 408 -1.46 -29.84 -10.77
CA LYS A 408 -2.50 -28.90 -11.28
C LYS A 408 -1.98 -27.58 -11.84
N VAL A 409 -0.70 -27.26 -11.67
CA VAL A 409 -0.10 -26.05 -12.23
C VAL A 409 1.23 -26.34 -12.94
N ALA A 410 1.44 -25.68 -14.07
CA ALA A 410 2.77 -25.55 -14.65
C ALA A 410 3.48 -24.38 -14.01
N ALA A 411 4.75 -24.53 -13.65
CA ALA A 411 5.57 -23.50 -13.04
C ALA A 411 6.94 -23.40 -13.71
N GLU A 412 7.36 -22.20 -14.06
CA GLU A 412 8.69 -21.93 -14.64
C GLU A 412 9.24 -20.59 -14.11
N VAL A 413 10.54 -20.39 -14.20
CA VAL A 413 11.19 -19.12 -13.86
C VAL A 413 11.44 -18.33 -15.14
N ARG A 414 11.07 -17.04 -15.11
CA ARG A 414 11.19 -16.14 -16.27
C ARG A 414 11.88 -14.84 -15.89
N ARG A 415 12.70 -14.34 -16.80
CA ARG A 415 13.17 -12.95 -16.73
C ARG A 415 12.01 -11.99 -16.97
N ASP A 416 11.95 -10.93 -16.17
CA ASP A 416 10.93 -9.89 -16.25
C ASP A 416 11.48 -8.59 -15.66
N PHE A 417 10.60 -7.60 -15.50
CA PHE A 417 10.92 -6.33 -14.87
C PHE A 417 9.92 -6.01 -13.77
N SER A 418 10.45 -5.69 -12.60
CA SER A 418 9.70 -5.05 -11.51
C SER A 418 9.61 -3.55 -11.74
N GLN A 419 8.71 -2.90 -11.02
CA GLN A 419 8.49 -1.45 -11.09
C GLN A 419 8.67 -0.81 -9.72
N VAL A 420 9.12 0.44 -9.69
CA VAL A 420 9.17 1.20 -8.44
C VAL A 420 7.75 1.53 -7.98
N GLY A 421 6.88 1.95 -8.87
CA GLY A 421 5.47 2.22 -8.59
C GLY A 421 5.13 3.69 -8.56
N GLY A 422 3.95 4.01 -8.01
CA GLY A 422 3.40 5.35 -8.11
C GLY A 422 4.17 6.40 -7.33
N GLY A 423 4.60 7.46 -8.03
CA GLY A 423 5.15 8.66 -7.41
C GLY A 423 6.67 8.69 -7.25
N ALA A 424 7.39 7.80 -7.96
CA ALA A 424 8.84 7.84 -8.09
C ALA A 424 9.28 6.97 -9.27
N TRP A 425 10.26 7.41 -10.04
CA TRP A 425 10.84 6.69 -11.17
C TRP A 425 9.80 6.06 -12.13
N PRO A 426 8.93 6.83 -12.76
CA PRO A 426 7.75 6.32 -13.47
C PRO A 426 8.09 5.40 -14.65
N THR A 427 9.30 5.49 -15.19
CA THR A 427 9.77 4.69 -16.34
C THR A 427 10.84 3.67 -15.96
N ALA A 428 11.18 3.56 -14.67
CA ALA A 428 12.22 2.62 -14.23
C ALA A 428 11.72 1.17 -14.34
N ALA A 429 12.49 0.36 -15.02
CA ALA A 429 12.30 -1.08 -15.14
C ALA A 429 13.45 -1.79 -14.41
N LEU A 430 13.16 -2.41 -13.29
CA LEU A 430 14.13 -3.11 -12.46
C LEU A 430 14.24 -4.57 -12.90
N PRO A 431 15.40 -5.03 -13.42
CA PRO A 431 15.55 -6.43 -13.83
C PRO A 431 15.19 -7.39 -12.68
N THR A 432 14.35 -8.38 -12.97
CA THR A 432 13.89 -9.38 -12.00
C THR A 432 13.76 -10.76 -12.62
N TRP A 433 13.50 -11.75 -11.77
CA TRP A 433 13.07 -13.08 -12.15
C TRP A 433 11.77 -13.39 -11.42
N ALA A 434 10.76 -13.78 -12.15
CA ALA A 434 9.46 -14.14 -11.58
C ALA A 434 9.21 -15.65 -11.70
N CYS A 435 8.59 -16.23 -10.68
CA CYS A 435 7.99 -17.54 -10.79
C CYS A 435 6.66 -17.41 -11.52
N ALA A 436 6.62 -17.87 -12.78
CA ALA A 436 5.43 -17.86 -13.62
C ALA A 436 4.65 -19.16 -13.43
N ILE A 437 3.37 -19.05 -13.10
CA ILE A 437 2.48 -20.19 -12.90
C ILE A 437 1.25 -20.08 -13.78
N ARG A 438 0.74 -21.24 -14.24
CA ARG A 438 -0.56 -21.35 -14.90
C ARG A 438 -1.24 -22.64 -14.51
N PRO A 439 -2.58 -22.69 -14.42
CA PRO A 439 -3.30 -23.92 -14.17
C PRO A 439 -3.18 -24.86 -15.38
N LEU A 440 -3.06 -26.17 -15.14
CA LEU A 440 -3.13 -27.19 -16.19
C LEU A 440 -4.57 -27.44 -16.64
N THR A 441 -5.54 -27.19 -15.74
CA THR A 441 -6.98 -27.25 -15.98
C THR A 441 -7.65 -26.03 -15.37
N GLY A 442 -8.71 -25.51 -15.99
CA GLY A 442 -9.34 -24.26 -15.56
C GLY A 442 -8.67 -23.02 -16.16
N SER A 443 -9.00 -21.85 -15.66
CA SER A 443 -8.54 -20.56 -16.15
C SER A 443 -7.54 -19.87 -15.21
N VAL A 444 -6.71 -19.00 -15.78
CA VAL A 444 -5.79 -18.13 -15.01
C VAL A 444 -6.56 -17.20 -14.09
N THR A 445 -7.75 -16.75 -14.52
CA THR A 445 -8.64 -15.89 -13.71
C THR A 445 -9.13 -16.61 -12.47
N GLU A 446 -9.51 -17.88 -12.57
CA GLU A 446 -9.92 -18.69 -11.41
C GLU A 446 -8.78 -18.87 -10.41
N LEU A 447 -7.57 -19.14 -10.91
CA LEU A 447 -6.39 -19.25 -10.06
C LEU A 447 -6.05 -17.91 -9.38
N GLU A 448 -6.10 -16.78 -10.11
CA GLU A 448 -5.90 -15.45 -9.53
C GLU A 448 -6.93 -15.17 -8.44
N GLN A 449 -8.20 -15.43 -8.73
CA GLN A 449 -9.27 -15.25 -7.75
C GLN A 449 -9.05 -16.13 -6.50
N PHE A 450 -8.62 -17.38 -6.68
CA PHE A 450 -8.29 -18.26 -5.58
C PHE A 450 -7.14 -17.68 -4.73
N LEU A 451 -6.07 -17.17 -5.33
CA LEU A 451 -4.96 -16.53 -4.63
C LEU A 451 -5.43 -15.30 -3.85
N ARG A 452 -6.18 -14.43 -4.50
CA ARG A 452 -6.66 -13.17 -3.94
C ARG A 452 -7.72 -13.34 -2.84
N GLN A 453 -8.51 -14.41 -2.87
CA GLN A 453 -9.55 -14.69 -1.87
C GLN A 453 -9.07 -15.59 -0.73
N GLY A 454 -7.78 -15.88 -0.64
CA GLY A 454 -7.19 -16.70 0.43
C GLY A 454 -7.31 -16.09 1.83
N PRO A 455 -6.99 -16.88 2.88
CA PRO A 455 -6.86 -16.37 4.26
C PRO A 455 -5.88 -15.19 4.34
N VAL A 456 -4.75 -15.29 3.67
CA VAL A 456 -3.85 -14.18 3.36
C VAL A 456 -3.93 -13.98 1.85
N PRO A 457 -4.55 -12.89 1.36
CA PRO A 457 -4.63 -12.61 -0.07
C PRO A 457 -3.26 -12.44 -0.71
N ILE A 458 -3.07 -13.04 -1.88
CA ILE A 458 -1.85 -12.93 -2.68
C ILE A 458 -2.18 -12.17 -3.95
N LEU A 459 -1.50 -11.05 -4.15
CA LEU A 459 -1.65 -10.21 -5.33
C LEU A 459 -0.47 -10.46 -6.28
N ALA A 460 -0.78 -10.75 -7.53
CA ALA A 460 0.21 -11.06 -8.56
C ALA A 460 -0.18 -10.42 -9.89
N ARG A 461 0.75 -10.36 -10.85
CA ARG A 461 0.48 -9.85 -12.20
C ARG A 461 0.03 -10.99 -13.10
N ILE A 462 -0.92 -10.72 -14.01
CA ILE A 462 -1.24 -11.63 -15.13
C ILE A 462 -0.57 -11.11 -16.38
N HIS A 463 0.19 -11.97 -17.06
CA HIS A 463 0.78 -11.66 -18.35
C HIS A 463 0.71 -12.89 -19.27
N LYS A 464 0.07 -12.75 -20.44
CA LYS A 464 -0.05 -13.81 -21.48
C LYS A 464 -0.46 -15.18 -20.90
N ASP A 465 -1.58 -15.21 -20.16
CA ASP A 465 -2.14 -16.41 -19.51
C ASP A 465 -1.22 -17.09 -18.47
N TRP A 466 -0.33 -16.31 -17.87
CA TRP A 466 0.47 -16.71 -16.73
C TRP A 466 0.29 -15.73 -15.58
N ILE A 467 0.26 -16.24 -14.36
CA ILE A 467 0.41 -15.45 -13.14
C ILE A 467 1.89 -15.35 -12.83
N LEU A 468 2.38 -14.13 -12.66
CA LEU A 468 3.77 -13.85 -12.33
C LEU A 468 3.87 -13.51 -10.85
N LEU A 469 4.57 -14.35 -10.11
CA LEU A 469 4.93 -14.15 -8.72
C LEU A 469 6.36 -13.58 -8.68
N ASP A 470 6.47 -12.29 -8.45
CA ASP A 470 7.74 -11.56 -8.42
C ASP A 470 8.29 -11.53 -6.99
N PRO A 471 9.44 -12.13 -6.70
CA PRO A 471 9.97 -12.21 -5.34
C PRO A 471 10.49 -10.88 -4.80
N ARG A 472 10.77 -9.87 -5.64
CA ARG A 472 11.29 -8.57 -5.22
C ARG A 472 10.48 -7.91 -4.13
N THR A 473 9.17 -8.06 -4.16
CA THR A 473 8.24 -7.39 -3.24
C THR A 473 7.73 -8.28 -2.12
N LEU A 474 8.26 -9.51 -2.02
CA LEU A 474 7.93 -10.42 -0.93
C LEU A 474 8.64 -10.01 0.36
N LEU A 475 7.91 -10.12 1.45
CA LEU A 475 8.41 -9.96 2.81
C LEU A 475 8.74 -11.33 3.42
N GLU A 476 9.38 -11.31 4.58
CA GLU A 476 9.69 -12.54 5.32
C GLU A 476 8.43 -13.37 5.61
N GLY A 477 8.48 -14.66 5.30
CA GLY A 477 7.37 -15.62 5.43
C GLY A 477 6.34 -15.59 4.30
N ASP A 478 6.43 -14.64 3.35
CA ASP A 478 5.45 -14.55 2.26
C ASP A 478 5.57 -15.71 1.26
N ARG A 479 6.78 -16.14 0.93
CA ARG A 479 7.01 -17.22 -0.03
C ARG A 479 6.49 -18.57 0.49
N GLU A 480 6.66 -18.85 1.78
CA GLU A 480 6.13 -20.06 2.43
C GLU A 480 4.59 -20.06 2.42
N GLU A 481 3.98 -18.90 2.63
CA GLU A 481 2.51 -18.76 2.57
C GLU A 481 1.98 -18.96 1.14
N ILE A 482 2.69 -18.44 0.12
CA ILE A 482 2.35 -18.68 -1.29
C ILE A 482 2.35 -20.18 -1.58
N VAL A 483 3.42 -20.90 -1.21
CA VAL A 483 3.52 -22.35 -1.42
C VAL A 483 2.40 -23.09 -0.70
N ARG A 484 2.14 -22.78 0.57
CA ARG A 484 1.05 -23.37 1.37
C ARG A 484 -0.30 -23.14 0.71
N ARG A 485 -0.56 -21.93 0.24
CA ARG A 485 -1.82 -21.59 -0.44
C ARG A 485 -1.98 -22.41 -1.71
N MET A 486 -0.94 -22.53 -2.50
CA MET A 486 -0.95 -23.30 -3.75
C MET A 486 -1.13 -24.80 -3.52
N GLN A 487 -0.58 -25.37 -2.46
CA GLN A 487 -0.82 -26.77 -2.09
C GLN A 487 -2.32 -27.06 -1.89
N SER A 488 -3.06 -26.12 -1.33
CA SER A 488 -4.52 -26.26 -1.18
C SER A 488 -5.30 -26.16 -2.52
N TRP A 489 -4.77 -25.45 -3.51
CA TRP A 489 -5.29 -25.47 -4.90
C TRP A 489 -5.09 -26.83 -5.56
N GLN A 490 -3.97 -27.44 -5.32
CA GLN A 490 -3.59 -28.72 -5.90
C GLN A 490 -4.39 -29.90 -5.33
N ALA A 491 -4.84 -29.78 -4.07
CA ALA A 491 -5.56 -30.82 -3.36
C ALA A 491 -7.08 -30.84 -3.68
N GLY A 492 -7.66 -29.79 -4.28
CA GLY A 492 -9.08 -29.65 -4.60
C GLY A 492 -9.57 -30.43 -5.85
#